data_b35c6c73778f4ee308cc91347b109e22
#
_entry.id   b35c6c73778f4ee308cc91347b109e22
#
_cell.length_a   1.000
_cell.length_b   1.000
_cell.length_c   1.000
_cell.angle_alpha   90.00
_cell.angle_beta   90.00
_cell.angle_gamma   90.00
#
_symmetry.space_group_name_H-M   'P 1'
#
loop_
_entity.id
_entity.type
_entity.pdbx_description
1 polymer ?
#
loop_
_entity_poly.entity_id
_entity_poly.type
_entity_poly.pdbx_seq_one_letter_code
_entity_poly.pdbx_strand_id
1 'polypeptide(L)'
;AIARDENGVLVDPFGGRKDIEKKLVRSVGDAETRFREDALRILRALRFSAVLGFEIEKKTADAVRKCKDLLKNLSPERVSSELSRFLCSDGAARVMLSFPEVFAVVIPEIGPMVGFCQHNRHHRFDVFEHTVNVVKNVRPVLYMRLAALFHDCAKPLTFSLDEKGEGHFYSHAPRGAVIAKDSLRALRFDGETIERAVRLIKIHDSPIECNEITVKKKL
;
A
#
# COMPACT_ATOMS: atom_id res chain seq x y z
N ALA A 1 -22.02 -12.26 8.57
CA ALA A 1 -21.17 -13.37 9.00
C ALA A 1 -21.92 -14.66 8.79
N ILE A 2 -21.19 -15.72 8.46
CA ILE A 2 -21.73 -17.08 8.34
C ILE A 2 -21.40 -17.77 9.65
N ALA A 3 -22.35 -18.45 10.26
CA ALA A 3 -22.19 -19.21 11.48
C ALA A 3 -22.78 -20.63 11.33
N ARG A 4 -22.49 -21.52 12.28
CA ARG A 4 -23.23 -22.77 12.46
C ARG A 4 -24.00 -22.70 13.77
N ASP A 5 -25.23 -23.17 13.75
CA ASP A 5 -26.02 -23.33 14.97
C ASP A 5 -25.57 -24.59 15.78
N GLU A 6 -26.20 -24.84 16.90
CA GLU A 6 -25.91 -25.99 17.77
C GLU A 6 -26.13 -27.36 17.11
N ASN A 7 -26.95 -27.40 16.03
CA ASN A 7 -27.23 -28.61 15.26
C ASN A 7 -26.29 -28.72 14.03
N GLY A 8 -25.31 -27.83 13.88
CA GLY A 8 -24.38 -27.78 12.76
C GLY A 8 -24.96 -27.18 11.46
N VAL A 9 -26.21 -26.70 11.50
CA VAL A 9 -26.85 -26.05 10.34
C VAL A 9 -26.23 -24.70 10.07
N LEU A 10 -25.96 -24.42 8.80
CA LEU A 10 -25.33 -23.15 8.39
C LEU A 10 -26.35 -22.00 8.43
N VAL A 11 -26.04 -20.99 9.23
CA VAL A 11 -26.82 -19.74 9.36
C VAL A 11 -26.12 -18.63 8.57
N ASP A 12 -26.74 -18.14 7.52
CA ASP A 12 -26.20 -17.07 6.65
C ASP A 12 -27.27 -15.98 6.37
N PRO A 13 -27.61 -15.16 7.36
CA PRO A 13 -28.68 -14.16 7.24
C PRO A 13 -28.37 -13.02 6.27
N PHE A 14 -27.11 -12.88 5.83
CA PHE A 14 -26.66 -11.80 4.95
C PHE A 14 -26.22 -12.24 3.56
N GLY A 15 -26.37 -13.52 3.25
CA GLY A 15 -26.03 -14.06 1.93
C GLY A 15 -24.53 -14.15 1.65
N GLY A 16 -23.70 -14.31 2.69
CA GLY A 16 -22.24 -14.37 2.58
C GLY A 16 -21.75 -15.52 1.70
N ARG A 17 -22.48 -16.65 1.64
CA ARG A 17 -22.18 -17.77 0.71
C ARG A 17 -22.23 -17.32 -0.75
N LYS A 18 -23.30 -16.58 -1.11
CA LYS A 18 -23.45 -16.04 -2.47
C LYS A 18 -22.34 -15.04 -2.81
N ASP A 19 -21.90 -14.26 -1.82
CA ASP A 19 -20.77 -13.34 -2.01
C ASP A 19 -19.46 -14.08 -2.23
N ILE A 20 -19.21 -15.16 -1.49
CA ILE A 20 -18.03 -16.04 -1.68
C ILE A 20 -18.06 -16.66 -3.08
N GLU A 21 -19.19 -17.24 -3.50
CA GLU A 21 -19.37 -17.83 -4.84
C GLU A 21 -19.09 -16.82 -5.94
N LYS A 22 -19.54 -15.56 -5.76
CA LYS A 22 -19.30 -14.45 -6.68
C LYS A 22 -17.93 -13.80 -6.55
N LYS A 23 -17.10 -14.25 -5.61
CA LYS A 23 -15.81 -13.63 -5.27
C LYS A 23 -15.95 -12.14 -4.96
N LEU A 24 -16.88 -11.79 -4.08
CA LEU A 24 -17.26 -10.42 -3.78
C LEU A 24 -17.02 -10.07 -2.31
N VAL A 25 -16.38 -8.94 -2.04
CA VAL A 25 -16.29 -8.31 -0.72
C VAL A 25 -17.39 -7.25 -0.62
N ARG A 26 -18.35 -7.47 0.27
CA ARG A 26 -19.49 -6.58 0.51
C ARG A 26 -19.64 -6.26 1.99
N SER A 27 -19.94 -5.00 2.30
CA SER A 27 -20.33 -4.61 3.65
C SER A 27 -21.70 -5.19 4.02
N VAL A 28 -21.83 -5.65 5.26
CA VAL A 28 -23.13 -6.06 5.79
C VAL A 28 -23.94 -4.83 6.17
N GLY A 29 -25.12 -4.67 5.59
CA GLY A 29 -25.97 -3.49 5.78
C GLY A 29 -25.44 -2.27 5.02
N ASP A 30 -25.75 -1.07 5.52
CA ASP A 30 -25.30 0.17 4.93
C ASP A 30 -23.78 0.39 5.17
N ALA A 31 -23.02 0.47 4.10
CA ALA A 31 -21.55 0.53 4.17
C ALA A 31 -21.03 1.80 4.85
N GLU A 32 -21.65 2.96 4.59
CA GLU A 32 -21.21 4.22 5.20
C GLU A 32 -21.44 4.20 6.71
N THR A 33 -22.59 3.74 7.16
CA THR A 33 -22.91 3.56 8.58
C THR A 33 -21.88 2.65 9.25
N ARG A 34 -21.57 1.50 8.63
CA ARG A 34 -20.60 0.53 9.17
C ARG A 34 -19.20 1.09 9.23
N PHE A 35 -18.78 1.92 8.28
CA PHE A 35 -17.47 2.56 8.29
C PHE A 35 -17.39 3.72 9.30
N ARG A 36 -18.48 4.41 9.58
CA ARG A 36 -18.55 5.41 10.66
C ARG A 36 -18.50 4.78 12.05
N GLU A 37 -19.06 3.58 12.24
CA GLU A 37 -18.95 2.84 13.50
C GLU A 37 -17.49 2.41 13.79
N ASP A 38 -16.79 1.93 12.77
CA ASP A 38 -15.36 1.55 12.85
C ASP A 38 -14.69 1.71 11.49
N ALA A 39 -13.90 2.77 11.35
CA ALA A 39 -13.21 3.09 10.12
C ALA A 39 -12.18 2.01 9.69
N LEU A 40 -11.68 1.17 10.61
CA LEU A 40 -10.77 0.07 10.26
C LEU A 40 -11.41 -0.91 9.27
N ARG A 41 -12.73 -0.99 9.24
CA ARG A 41 -13.45 -1.83 8.27
C ARG A 41 -13.15 -1.45 6.83
N ILE A 42 -12.77 -0.20 6.55
CA ILE A 42 -12.30 0.25 5.23
C ILE A 42 -11.02 -0.52 4.87
N LEU A 43 -9.98 -0.46 5.70
CA LEU A 43 -8.73 -1.18 5.45
C LEU A 43 -8.93 -2.70 5.39
N ARG A 44 -9.81 -3.23 6.23
CA ARG A 44 -10.17 -4.66 6.22
C ARG A 44 -10.83 -5.08 4.90
N ALA A 45 -11.73 -4.25 4.34
CA ALA A 45 -12.35 -4.54 3.03
C ALA A 45 -11.30 -4.57 1.92
N LEU A 46 -10.39 -3.59 1.89
CA LEU A 46 -9.27 -3.55 0.94
C LEU A 46 -8.36 -4.77 1.11
N ARG A 47 -8.00 -5.12 2.35
CA ARG A 47 -7.18 -6.29 2.64
C ARG A 47 -7.87 -7.60 2.22
N PHE A 48 -9.14 -7.78 2.53
CA PHE A 48 -9.85 -8.99 2.11
C PHE A 48 -9.93 -9.11 0.59
N SER A 49 -10.17 -8.00 -0.12
CA SER A 49 -10.10 -7.99 -1.57
C SER A 49 -8.72 -8.43 -2.08
N ALA A 50 -7.64 -7.91 -1.48
CA ALA A 50 -6.28 -8.22 -1.88
C ALA A 50 -5.86 -9.67 -1.56
N VAL A 51 -6.19 -10.16 -0.36
CA VAL A 51 -5.81 -11.50 0.11
C VAL A 51 -6.60 -12.60 -0.60
N LEU A 52 -7.90 -12.38 -0.81
CA LEU A 52 -8.79 -13.38 -1.43
C LEU A 52 -8.85 -13.29 -2.95
N GLY A 53 -8.33 -12.21 -3.53
CA GLY A 53 -8.48 -11.94 -4.96
C GLY A 53 -9.93 -11.61 -5.36
N PHE A 54 -10.75 -11.14 -4.41
CA PHE A 54 -12.16 -10.82 -4.62
C PHE A 54 -12.33 -9.35 -5.03
N GLU A 55 -13.35 -9.06 -5.82
CA GLU A 55 -13.75 -7.69 -6.14
C GLU A 55 -14.52 -7.06 -4.98
N ILE A 56 -14.43 -5.74 -4.83
CA ILE A 56 -15.23 -5.00 -3.86
C ILE A 56 -16.54 -4.58 -4.55
N GLU A 57 -17.67 -4.90 -3.91
CA GLU A 57 -19.00 -4.52 -4.40
C GLU A 57 -19.08 -2.99 -4.58
N LYS A 58 -19.70 -2.53 -5.68
CA LYS A 58 -19.69 -1.13 -6.09
C LYS A 58 -20.12 -0.17 -4.97
N LYS A 59 -21.25 -0.44 -4.28
CA LYS A 59 -21.72 0.42 -3.19
C LYS A 59 -20.72 0.45 -2.02
N THR A 60 -20.11 -0.69 -1.72
CA THR A 60 -19.07 -0.77 -0.70
C THR A 60 -17.82 0.00 -1.13
N ALA A 61 -17.40 -0.07 -2.40
CA ALA A 61 -16.27 0.69 -2.94
C ALA A 61 -16.52 2.20 -2.93
N ASP A 62 -17.73 2.64 -3.29
CA ASP A 62 -18.13 4.05 -3.25
C ASP A 62 -18.10 4.59 -1.80
N ALA A 63 -18.60 3.79 -0.84
CA ALA A 63 -18.54 4.13 0.58
C ALA A 63 -17.08 4.17 1.11
N VAL A 64 -16.19 3.27 0.66
CA VAL A 64 -14.76 3.31 0.97
C VAL A 64 -14.16 4.66 0.59
N ARG A 65 -14.41 5.13 -0.64
CA ARG A 65 -13.90 6.44 -1.11
C ARG A 65 -14.48 7.60 -0.31
N LYS A 66 -15.78 7.58 -0.07
CA LYS A 66 -16.49 8.64 0.67
C LYS A 66 -16.04 8.74 2.12
N CYS A 67 -15.76 7.61 2.76
CA CYS A 67 -15.42 7.54 4.18
C CYS A 67 -13.90 7.48 4.46
N LYS A 68 -13.02 7.58 3.45
CA LYS A 68 -11.58 7.43 3.60
C LYS A 68 -10.95 8.32 4.68
N ASP A 69 -11.45 9.55 4.84
CA ASP A 69 -10.90 10.51 5.80
C ASP A 69 -11.10 10.09 7.27
N LEU A 70 -12.02 9.18 7.55
CA LEU A 70 -12.18 8.58 8.87
C LEU A 70 -10.96 7.77 9.32
N LEU A 71 -10.13 7.31 8.37
CA LEU A 71 -8.90 6.58 8.65
C LEU A 71 -7.89 7.40 9.44
N LYS A 72 -7.92 8.74 9.36
CA LYS A 72 -7.07 9.65 10.13
C LYS A 72 -7.26 9.53 11.65
N ASN A 73 -8.41 9.03 12.08
CA ASN A 73 -8.77 8.89 13.49
C ASN A 73 -8.40 7.51 14.09
N LEU A 74 -7.81 6.62 13.28
CA LEU A 74 -7.40 5.29 13.75
C LEU A 74 -6.06 5.34 14.48
N SER A 75 -5.89 4.46 15.47
CA SER A 75 -4.57 4.28 16.06
C SER A 75 -3.58 3.70 15.06
N PRO A 76 -2.33 4.19 15.07
CA PRO A 76 -1.30 3.74 14.11
C PRO A 76 -1.07 2.23 14.14
N GLU A 77 -1.18 1.60 15.31
CA GLU A 77 -0.99 0.15 15.49
C GLU A 77 -2.06 -0.66 14.75
N ARG A 78 -3.32 -0.19 14.78
CA ARG A 78 -4.40 -0.84 14.04
C ARG A 78 -4.19 -0.71 12.53
N VAL A 79 -3.72 0.46 12.08
CA VAL A 79 -3.40 0.73 10.68
C VAL A 79 -2.25 -0.15 10.22
N SER A 80 -1.12 -0.16 10.94
CA SER A 80 0.07 -0.95 10.56
C SER A 80 -0.21 -2.45 10.53
N SER A 81 -1.05 -2.96 11.44
CA SER A 81 -1.45 -4.37 11.46
C SER A 81 -2.23 -4.79 10.20
N GLU A 82 -3.20 -3.98 9.76
CA GLU A 82 -3.95 -4.26 8.52
C GLU A 82 -3.07 -4.04 7.27
N LEU A 83 -2.25 -2.97 7.27
CA LEU A 83 -1.35 -2.63 6.16
C LEU A 83 -0.29 -3.72 5.94
N SER A 84 0.28 -4.29 7.00
CA SER A 84 1.27 -5.37 6.91
C SER A 84 0.71 -6.60 6.19
N ARG A 85 -0.48 -7.03 6.58
CA ARG A 85 -1.16 -8.16 5.95
C ARG A 85 -1.59 -7.85 4.52
N PHE A 86 -1.99 -6.62 4.26
CA PHE A 86 -2.37 -6.13 2.95
C PHE A 86 -1.17 -6.15 2.00
N LEU A 87 -0.06 -5.50 2.35
CA LEU A 87 1.13 -5.38 1.50
C LEU A 87 1.76 -6.73 1.16
N CYS A 88 1.70 -7.70 2.08
CA CYS A 88 2.22 -9.05 1.86
C CYS A 88 1.27 -9.95 1.05
N SER A 89 0.11 -9.46 0.60
CA SER A 89 -0.81 -10.22 -0.24
C SER A 89 -0.52 -10.07 -1.74
N ASP A 90 -0.94 -11.06 -2.53
CA ASP A 90 -0.74 -11.08 -3.99
C ASP A 90 -1.57 -10.00 -4.70
N GLY A 91 -2.73 -9.67 -4.17
CA GLY A 91 -3.65 -8.67 -4.73
C GLY A 91 -3.36 -7.23 -4.32
N ALA A 92 -2.32 -6.96 -3.51
CA ALA A 92 -2.01 -5.63 -2.99
C ALA A 92 -1.92 -4.58 -4.10
N ALA A 93 -1.15 -4.88 -5.15
CA ALA A 93 -0.95 -3.97 -6.29
C ALA A 93 -2.27 -3.58 -6.98
N ARG A 94 -3.13 -4.56 -7.26
CA ARG A 94 -4.44 -4.33 -7.89
C ARG A 94 -5.30 -3.39 -7.06
N VAL A 95 -5.36 -3.63 -5.76
CA VAL A 95 -6.18 -2.83 -4.85
C VAL A 95 -5.59 -1.43 -4.65
N MET A 96 -4.25 -1.29 -4.58
CA MET A 96 -3.61 0.02 -4.50
C MET A 96 -3.92 0.89 -5.71
N LEU A 97 -3.85 0.34 -6.93
CA LEU A 97 -4.21 1.05 -8.17
C LEU A 97 -5.69 1.42 -8.22
N SER A 98 -6.58 0.64 -7.60
CA SER A 98 -8.01 0.92 -7.59
C SER A 98 -8.43 1.97 -6.56
N PHE A 99 -7.62 2.21 -5.51
CA PHE A 99 -7.93 3.09 -4.37
C PHE A 99 -6.73 3.96 -3.93
N PRO A 100 -6.00 4.61 -4.85
CA PRO A 100 -4.80 5.37 -4.50
C PRO A 100 -5.08 6.46 -3.46
N GLU A 101 -6.25 7.11 -3.56
CA GLU A 101 -6.71 8.16 -2.64
C GLU A 101 -6.93 7.69 -1.20
N VAL A 102 -7.23 6.40 -1.00
CA VAL A 102 -7.38 5.81 0.35
C VAL A 102 -6.02 5.57 0.98
N PHE A 103 -5.07 5.04 0.19
CA PHE A 103 -3.70 4.85 0.66
C PHE A 103 -2.98 6.17 0.92
N ALA A 104 -3.27 7.23 0.16
CA ALA A 104 -2.75 8.57 0.40
C ALA A 104 -3.24 9.18 1.74
N VAL A 105 -4.38 8.75 2.28
CA VAL A 105 -4.82 9.15 3.63
C VAL A 105 -4.01 8.45 4.72
N VAL A 106 -3.66 7.18 4.50
CA VAL A 106 -2.93 6.33 5.47
C VAL A 106 -1.43 6.60 5.42
N ILE A 107 -0.91 6.84 4.22
CA ILE A 107 0.50 7.12 3.91
C ILE A 107 0.51 8.39 3.05
N PRO A 108 0.57 9.58 3.65
CA PRO A 108 0.46 10.85 2.93
C PRO A 108 1.49 11.03 1.82
N GLU A 109 2.64 10.38 1.92
CA GLU A 109 3.72 10.40 0.93
C GLU A 109 3.29 9.83 -0.43
N ILE A 110 2.24 9.01 -0.48
CA ILE A 110 1.69 8.47 -1.72
C ILE A 110 0.99 9.58 -2.55
N GLY A 111 0.34 10.54 -1.88
CA GLY A 111 -0.43 11.58 -2.55
C GLY A 111 0.33 12.29 -3.68
N PRO A 112 1.52 12.86 -3.42
CA PRO A 112 2.34 13.51 -4.43
C PRO A 112 2.84 12.60 -5.56
N MET A 113 2.86 11.28 -5.37
CA MET A 113 3.33 10.32 -6.36
C MET A 113 2.28 10.01 -7.43
N VAL A 114 0.98 10.12 -7.07
CA VAL A 114 -0.14 9.80 -7.95
C VAL A 114 -0.24 10.83 -9.07
N GLY A 115 -0.18 10.36 -10.31
CA GLY A 115 -0.22 11.23 -11.49
C GLY A 115 1.08 12.03 -11.73
N PHE A 116 2.14 11.80 -10.95
CA PHE A 116 3.41 12.51 -11.13
C PHE A 116 4.19 11.95 -12.32
N CYS A 117 4.20 12.72 -13.42
CA CYS A 117 4.95 12.37 -14.63
C CYS A 117 6.45 12.54 -14.42
N GLN A 118 7.24 11.54 -14.82
CA GLN A 118 8.69 11.55 -14.61
C GLN A 118 9.47 12.32 -15.69
N HIS A 119 8.81 12.80 -16.76
CA HIS A 119 9.41 13.53 -17.89
C HIS A 119 10.70 12.89 -18.44
N ASN A 120 10.70 11.54 -18.51
CA ASN A 120 11.83 10.76 -18.96
C ASN A 120 11.37 9.71 -19.98
N ARG A 121 12.14 9.52 -21.07
CA ARG A 121 11.81 8.56 -22.15
C ARG A 121 11.71 7.10 -21.70
N HIS A 122 12.30 6.78 -20.55
CA HIS A 122 12.37 5.42 -20.03
C HIS A 122 11.19 5.04 -19.12
N HIS A 123 10.35 5.99 -18.71
CA HIS A 123 9.26 5.75 -17.79
C HIS A 123 7.88 5.88 -18.45
N ARG A 124 7.19 4.73 -18.64
CA ARG A 124 5.83 4.66 -19.18
C ARG A 124 4.76 4.92 -18.12
N PHE A 125 5.12 4.86 -16.84
CA PHE A 125 4.25 4.96 -15.68
C PHE A 125 4.53 6.24 -14.92
N ASP A 126 3.52 6.77 -14.23
CA ASP A 126 3.74 7.75 -13.19
C ASP A 126 4.51 7.13 -12.00
N VAL A 127 4.95 7.95 -11.03
CA VAL A 127 5.75 7.45 -9.90
C VAL A 127 4.97 6.45 -9.05
N PHE A 128 3.66 6.65 -8.87
CA PHE A 128 2.83 5.75 -8.09
C PHE A 128 2.62 4.41 -8.79
N GLU A 129 2.25 4.42 -10.07
CA GLU A 129 2.08 3.20 -10.87
C GLU A 129 3.38 2.39 -10.93
N HIS A 130 4.53 3.07 -11.12
CA HIS A 130 5.86 2.44 -11.05
C HIS A 130 6.05 1.78 -9.68
N THR A 131 5.83 2.52 -8.60
CA THR A 131 5.99 2.04 -7.24
C THR A 131 5.12 0.81 -6.96
N VAL A 132 3.86 0.83 -7.38
CA VAL A 132 2.95 -0.32 -7.21
C VAL A 132 3.44 -1.55 -8.00
N ASN A 133 3.99 -1.34 -9.20
CA ASN A 133 4.60 -2.42 -9.97
C ASN A 133 5.84 -3.00 -9.27
N VAL A 134 6.68 -2.17 -8.64
CA VAL A 134 7.80 -2.66 -7.83
C VAL A 134 7.30 -3.44 -6.62
N VAL A 135 6.30 -2.92 -5.88
CA VAL A 135 5.64 -3.64 -4.78
C VAL A 135 5.15 -5.02 -5.23
N LYS A 136 4.50 -5.13 -6.38
CA LYS A 136 4.02 -6.40 -6.94
C LYS A 136 5.13 -7.43 -7.13
N ASN A 137 6.29 -6.99 -7.62
CA ASN A 137 7.35 -7.88 -8.10
C ASN A 137 8.40 -8.26 -7.04
N VAL A 138 8.47 -7.56 -5.90
CA VAL A 138 9.33 -7.98 -4.78
C VAL A 138 8.67 -9.09 -3.96
N ARG A 139 9.49 -9.89 -3.28
CA ARG A 139 8.99 -10.96 -2.40
C ARG A 139 8.00 -10.41 -1.36
N PRO A 140 6.96 -11.19 -0.95
CA PRO A 140 5.96 -10.77 0.02
C PRO A 140 6.50 -10.80 1.47
N VAL A 141 7.62 -10.14 1.68
CA VAL A 141 8.26 -9.94 2.98
C VAL A 141 8.07 -8.48 3.37
N LEU A 142 7.58 -8.20 4.57
CA LEU A 142 7.08 -6.89 4.98
C LEU A 142 8.08 -5.75 4.71
N TYR A 143 9.33 -5.87 5.20
CA TYR A 143 10.33 -4.81 5.02
C TYR A 143 10.68 -4.58 3.53
N MET A 144 10.62 -5.63 2.68
CA MET A 144 10.85 -5.48 1.24
C MET A 144 9.68 -4.76 0.56
N ARG A 145 8.44 -5.10 0.93
CA ARG A 145 7.23 -4.44 0.41
C ARG A 145 7.15 -2.98 0.86
N LEU A 146 7.54 -2.68 2.09
CA LEU A 146 7.66 -1.31 2.59
C LEU A 146 8.79 -0.54 1.88
N ALA A 147 9.94 -1.15 1.69
CA ALA A 147 11.01 -0.55 0.91
C ALA A 147 10.56 -0.22 -0.52
N ALA A 148 9.89 -1.16 -1.19
CA ALA A 148 9.32 -0.95 -2.51
C ALA A 148 8.27 0.17 -2.52
N LEU A 149 7.45 0.29 -1.47
CA LEU A 149 6.41 1.32 -1.38
C LEU A 149 7.00 2.74 -1.25
N PHE A 150 8.14 2.87 -0.56
CA PHE A 150 8.73 4.17 -0.25
C PHE A 150 9.96 4.53 -1.10
N HIS A 151 10.50 3.63 -1.94
CA HIS A 151 11.79 3.86 -2.62
C HIS A 151 11.82 5.17 -3.43
N ASP A 152 10.72 5.51 -4.07
CA ASP A 152 10.58 6.68 -4.94
C ASP A 152 9.73 7.81 -4.34
N CYS A 153 9.34 7.74 -3.06
CA CYS A 153 8.44 8.72 -2.43
C CYS A 153 8.99 10.16 -2.43
N ALA A 154 10.31 10.34 -2.53
CA ALA A 154 10.94 11.65 -2.60
C ALA A 154 11.10 12.18 -4.03
N LYS A 155 10.81 11.43 -5.09
CA LYS A 155 10.93 11.90 -6.47
C LYS A 155 10.16 13.20 -6.74
N PRO A 156 8.88 13.35 -6.30
CA PRO A 156 8.16 14.61 -6.49
C PRO A 156 8.81 15.81 -5.79
N LEU A 157 9.59 15.58 -4.73
CA LEU A 157 10.26 16.62 -3.93
C LEU A 157 11.67 16.96 -4.43
N THR A 158 12.23 16.15 -5.30
CA THR A 158 13.61 16.29 -5.81
C THR A 158 13.65 16.47 -7.33
N PHE A 159 12.49 16.65 -7.93
CA PHE A 159 12.36 16.82 -9.37
C PHE A 159 13.03 18.10 -9.85
N SER A 160 13.80 17.99 -10.91
CA SER A 160 14.34 19.11 -11.67
C SER A 160 14.35 18.76 -13.15
N LEU A 161 14.27 19.78 -14.01
CA LEU A 161 14.42 19.63 -15.46
C LEU A 161 15.81 20.14 -15.85
N ASP A 162 16.47 19.45 -16.77
CA ASP A 162 17.66 19.95 -17.43
C ASP A 162 17.31 20.87 -18.62
N GLU A 163 18.35 21.41 -19.30
CA GLU A 163 18.20 22.29 -20.46
C GLU A 163 17.51 21.61 -21.66
N LYS A 164 17.45 20.29 -21.67
CA LYS A 164 16.80 19.49 -22.72
C LYS A 164 15.36 19.09 -22.35
N GLY A 165 14.88 19.50 -21.16
CA GLY A 165 13.57 19.14 -20.63
C GLY A 165 13.49 17.71 -20.10
N GLU A 166 14.61 17.04 -19.83
CA GLU A 166 14.63 15.73 -19.18
C GLU A 166 14.54 15.88 -17.66
N GLY A 167 13.75 15.00 -17.05
CA GLY A 167 13.52 14.99 -15.60
C GLY A 167 14.62 14.27 -14.84
N HIS A 168 15.12 14.91 -13.80
CA HIS A 168 16.14 14.39 -12.88
C HIS A 168 15.63 14.39 -11.45
N PHE A 169 16.12 13.43 -10.62
CA PHE A 169 15.66 13.19 -9.26
C PHE A 169 16.86 13.03 -8.30
N TYR A 170 17.78 14.00 -8.34
CA TYR A 170 19.01 13.92 -7.54
C TYR A 170 18.70 13.79 -6.05
N SER A 171 19.41 12.85 -5.40
CA SER A 171 19.28 12.57 -3.96
C SER A 171 17.88 12.10 -3.50
N HIS A 172 17.02 11.59 -4.40
CA HIS A 172 15.70 11.06 -3.99
C HIS A 172 15.85 9.86 -3.04
N ALA A 173 16.82 8.97 -3.25
CA ALA A 173 17.01 7.78 -2.42
C ALA A 173 17.37 8.10 -0.95
N PRO A 174 18.41 8.90 -0.63
CA PRO A 174 18.69 9.27 0.75
C PRO A 174 17.57 10.11 1.38
N ARG A 175 16.92 11.01 0.63
CA ARG A 175 15.79 11.80 1.13
C ARG A 175 14.56 10.94 1.38
N GLY A 176 14.25 10.00 0.47
CA GLY A 176 13.19 9.03 0.62
C GLY A 176 13.40 8.11 1.83
N ALA A 177 14.64 7.72 2.11
CA ALA A 177 14.98 6.93 3.29
C ALA A 177 14.66 7.65 4.62
N VAL A 178 14.88 8.97 4.69
CA VAL A 178 14.51 9.78 5.86
C VAL A 178 12.99 9.85 6.01
N ILE A 179 12.29 10.20 4.93
CA ILE A 179 10.83 10.28 4.89
C ILE A 179 10.20 8.95 5.30
N ALA A 180 10.65 7.85 4.70
CA ALA A 180 10.17 6.51 5.02
C ALA A 180 10.37 6.15 6.51
N LYS A 181 11.54 6.49 7.08
CA LYS A 181 11.83 6.25 8.49
C LYS A 181 10.82 6.95 9.41
N ASP A 182 10.53 8.21 9.13
CA ASP A 182 9.60 9.01 9.95
C ASP A 182 8.17 8.52 9.80
N SER A 183 7.72 8.24 8.57
CA SER A 183 6.39 7.70 8.28
C SER A 183 6.18 6.32 8.93
N LEU A 184 7.14 5.40 8.80
CA LEU A 184 7.05 4.07 9.41
C LEU A 184 7.09 4.11 10.94
N ARG A 185 7.83 5.05 11.54
CA ARG A 185 7.78 5.30 12.99
C ARG A 185 6.43 5.84 13.44
N ALA A 186 5.87 6.79 12.71
CA ALA A 186 4.53 7.32 12.98
C ALA A 186 3.46 6.22 12.91
N LEU A 187 3.60 5.27 11.99
CA LEU A 187 2.75 4.09 11.86
C LEU A 187 3.08 2.97 12.88
N ARG A 188 4.05 3.17 13.78
CA ARG A 188 4.42 2.23 14.83
C ARG A 188 4.88 0.85 14.34
N PHE A 189 5.56 0.80 13.20
CA PHE A 189 6.30 -0.42 12.82
C PHE A 189 7.46 -0.66 13.78
N ASP A 190 7.90 -1.93 13.90
CA ASP A 190 9.04 -2.29 14.74
C ASP A 190 10.38 -1.80 14.16
N GLY A 191 11.35 -1.62 15.04
CA GLY A 191 12.66 -1.04 14.70
C GLY A 191 13.42 -1.86 13.64
N GLU A 192 13.39 -3.19 13.71
CA GLU A 192 14.09 -4.06 12.76
C GLU A 192 13.47 -3.92 11.35
N THR A 193 12.16 -3.96 11.25
CA THR A 193 11.43 -3.76 9.97
C THR A 193 11.78 -2.39 9.38
N ILE A 194 11.79 -1.33 10.19
CA ILE A 194 12.13 0.03 9.73
C ILE A 194 13.57 0.08 9.23
N GLU A 195 14.54 -0.40 10.00
CA GLU A 195 15.97 -0.34 9.62
C GLU A 195 16.24 -1.07 8.32
N ARG A 196 15.67 -2.27 8.15
CA ARG A 196 15.80 -3.06 6.92
C ARG A 196 15.18 -2.36 5.72
N ALA A 197 13.97 -1.80 5.86
CA ALA A 197 13.31 -1.09 4.77
C ALA A 197 14.09 0.17 4.37
N VAL A 198 14.48 0.99 5.35
CA VAL A 198 15.24 2.24 5.14
C VAL A 198 16.59 1.99 4.47
N ARG A 199 17.29 0.91 4.88
CA ARG A 199 18.55 0.51 4.24
C ARG A 199 18.34 0.21 2.76
N LEU A 200 17.32 -0.58 2.39
CA LEU A 200 17.02 -0.90 1.00
C LEU A 200 16.67 0.37 0.21
N ILE A 201 15.85 1.26 0.77
CA ILE A 201 15.51 2.54 0.12
C ILE A 201 16.76 3.36 -0.15
N LYS A 202 17.68 3.46 0.81
CA LYS A 202 18.89 4.27 0.68
C LYS A 202 19.81 3.80 -0.47
N ILE A 203 19.82 2.50 -0.76
CA ILE A 203 20.76 1.91 -1.74
C ILE A 203 20.11 1.51 -3.06
N HIS A 204 18.78 1.66 -3.22
CA HIS A 204 18.06 1.09 -4.38
C HIS A 204 18.53 1.64 -5.73
N ASP A 205 18.97 2.90 -5.77
CA ASP A 205 19.46 3.60 -6.96
C ASP A 205 20.99 3.49 -7.12
N SER A 206 21.66 2.73 -6.26
CA SER A 206 23.11 2.58 -6.34
C SER A 206 23.46 1.39 -7.22
N PRO A 207 24.39 1.52 -8.18
CA PRO A 207 24.85 0.40 -8.97
C PRO A 207 25.42 -0.69 -8.07
N ILE A 208 24.98 -1.94 -8.26
CA ILE A 208 25.47 -3.11 -7.55
C ILE A 208 26.20 -3.97 -8.58
N GLU A 209 27.53 -3.98 -8.52
CA GLU A 209 28.30 -4.97 -9.25
C GLU A 209 28.16 -6.32 -8.53
N CYS A 210 27.86 -7.37 -9.30
CA CYS A 210 27.77 -8.74 -8.78
C CYS A 210 29.17 -9.32 -8.49
N ASN A 211 29.88 -8.77 -7.51
CA ASN A 211 31.10 -9.32 -6.98
C ASN A 211 31.05 -9.38 -5.44
N GLU A 212 31.82 -10.30 -4.84
CA GLU A 212 31.79 -10.53 -3.39
C GLU A 212 32.09 -9.29 -2.54
N ILE A 213 32.97 -8.41 -3.02
CA ILE A 213 33.41 -7.21 -2.30
C ILE A 213 32.27 -6.18 -2.26
N THR A 214 31.62 -5.97 -3.40
CA THR A 214 30.52 -4.98 -3.51
C THR A 214 29.29 -5.44 -2.76
N VAL A 215 28.96 -6.74 -2.82
CA VAL A 215 27.84 -7.34 -2.07
C VAL A 215 28.09 -7.23 -0.56
N LYS A 216 29.29 -7.62 -0.07
CA LYS A 216 29.66 -7.52 1.36
C LYS A 216 29.65 -6.08 1.90
N LYS A 217 30.02 -5.08 1.09
CA LYS A 217 30.00 -3.67 1.51
C LYS A 217 28.58 -3.08 1.61
N LYS A 218 27.60 -3.65 0.87
CA LYS A 218 26.22 -3.14 0.82
C LYS A 218 25.24 -3.94 1.67
N LEU A 219 25.62 -5.14 2.11
CA LEU A 219 24.89 -5.92 3.13
C LEU A 219 25.34 -5.54 4.55
#